data_8aa520f286ff43414168c90a387fd108
#
_entry.id   8aa520f286ff43414168c90a387fd108
#
_cell.length_a   1.000
_cell.length_b   1.000
_cell.length_c   1.000
_cell.angle_alpha   90.00
_cell.angle_beta   90.00
_cell.angle_gamma   90.00
#
_symmetry.space_group_name_H-M   'P 1'
#
loop_
_entity.id
_entity.type
_entity.pdbx_description
1 polymer ?
#
loop_
_entity_poly.entity_id
_entity_poly.type
_entity_poly.pdbx_seq_one_letter_code
_entity_poly.pdbx_strand_id
1 'polypeptide(L)'
;VNINNARQPAGFSFAFVLGALSLLYGCGKEPVSPARKPPEVTVMTVTARNTPVTFEFVAQTQSSREVEIRARVAGFLDKRLYTEGDLVKAGQTLFQMDRKPFEAALVSAQGQLAQQQARWEVAKSTLARVRPLAAQNAVSKMDLDNAVGNERETHAAVLAAEGNVRTEQLNLSYTTITSPLTGLSSYAKKQEGSYVTPGESGLLTSVSQMDPMYVNFSLSENETLKYRDEIAAGHLVFPPRSEFVVEVVLADGTVVPNTGKVNFLAPSYSQGTGTFLVRAVLANPSGQLRPGQFVRALAKGASRPNAILVPQKAVLEGAKSHFVWVLNAEGKPEQRVVEVGDWQGDNWFINKGLRAGERIVVDGAIRVTPGGPLNIVDTPGAAATGAANEQPVKANGGERQ
;
A
#
# COMPACT_ATOMS: atom_id res chain seq x y z
N VAL A 1 22.22 58.51 -20.55
CA VAL A 1 22.79 59.74 -19.99
C VAL A 1 24.20 59.41 -19.55
N ASN A 2 25.17 59.57 -20.44
CA ASN A 2 26.18 60.61 -20.42
C ASN A 2 27.17 60.52 -19.26
N ILE A 3 28.41 60.58 -19.38
CA ILE A 3 29.40 61.18 -20.27
C ILE A 3 30.79 61.01 -19.62
N ASN A 4 31.81 60.68 -20.43
CA ASN A 4 33.16 61.30 -20.47
C ASN A 4 34.04 61.27 -19.21
N ASN A 5 35.28 61.18 -19.27
CA ASN A 5 36.37 61.44 -20.17
C ASN A 5 37.70 61.17 -19.48
N ALA A 6 38.61 60.49 -20.10
CA ALA A 6 39.83 61.03 -20.67
C ALA A 6 40.96 61.42 -19.71
N ARG A 7 42.13 60.82 -19.90
CA ARG A 7 43.40 61.40 -20.28
C ARG A 7 44.64 60.72 -19.69
N GLN A 8 45.40 60.14 -20.55
CA GLN A 8 46.88 60.07 -20.44
C GLN A 8 47.45 61.48 -20.38
N PRO A 9 48.72 61.70 -20.08
CA PRO A 9 49.87 61.13 -20.74
C PRO A 9 51.28 61.08 -20.02
N ALA A 10 52.21 60.42 -20.69
CA ALA A 10 53.66 60.72 -20.81
C ALA A 10 54.55 60.71 -19.57
N GLY A 11 55.71 60.23 -19.53
CA GLY A 11 56.75 59.93 -20.47
C GLY A 11 58.10 59.96 -19.75
N PHE A 12 59.15 59.62 -20.47
CA PHE A 12 60.58 59.78 -20.13
C PHE A 12 61.21 58.57 -19.42
N SER A 13 61.99 57.82 -20.15
CA SER A 13 63.28 57.95 -20.84
C SER A 13 64.53 57.60 -20.01
N PHE A 14 65.32 56.71 -20.59
CA PHE A 14 66.75 56.60 -20.59
C PHE A 14 67.54 56.20 -19.31
N ALA A 15 68.26 55.12 -19.33
CA ALA A 15 69.70 55.02 -19.69
C ALA A 15 70.23 53.63 -19.26
N PHE A 16 70.74 52.90 -20.22
CA PHE A 16 72.12 52.44 -20.34
C PHE A 16 72.88 52.14 -19.03
N VAL A 17 73.27 50.84 -18.86
CA VAL A 17 74.70 50.48 -18.71
C VAL A 17 74.95 49.01 -18.99
N LEU A 18 75.84 48.75 -19.87
CA LEU A 18 76.54 47.52 -20.28
C LEU A 18 77.41 47.01 -19.11
N GLY A 19 77.44 45.73 -18.82
CA GLY A 19 78.43 45.19 -17.87
C GLY A 19 78.39 43.66 -17.66
N ALA A 20 79.28 43.01 -18.39
CA ALA A 20 80.02 41.78 -18.01
C ALA A 20 79.24 40.46 -17.81
N LEU A 21 79.24 39.67 -18.83
CA LEU A 21 79.81 38.34 -19.02
C LEU A 21 80.41 37.69 -17.77
N SER A 22 79.77 36.68 -17.23
CA SER A 22 80.41 35.59 -16.51
C SER A 22 79.57 34.31 -16.61
N LEU A 23 80.11 33.43 -17.43
CA LEU A 23 79.76 32.03 -17.52
C LEU A 23 79.87 31.35 -16.14
N LEU A 24 78.78 30.79 -15.64
CA LEU A 24 78.82 29.69 -14.70
C LEU A 24 77.89 28.62 -15.20
N TYR A 25 78.45 27.65 -15.84
CA TYR A 25 77.83 26.32 -16.02
C TYR A 25 77.54 25.71 -14.65
N GLY A 26 76.35 25.86 -14.17
CA GLY A 26 75.81 25.10 -13.06
C GLY A 26 75.11 23.86 -13.61
N CYS A 27 75.78 22.72 -13.62
CA CYS A 27 75.11 21.42 -13.73
C CYS A 27 74.18 21.26 -12.55
N GLY A 28 72.90 21.72 -12.64
CA GLY A 28 71.84 21.40 -11.78
C GLY A 28 71.40 19.94 -12.05
N LYS A 29 71.78 19.01 -11.21
CA LYS A 29 71.08 17.74 -11.11
C LYS A 29 69.63 18.08 -10.94
N GLU A 30 68.77 17.66 -11.91
CA GLU A 30 67.30 17.64 -11.70
C GLU A 30 67.02 17.00 -10.35
N PRO A 31 66.24 17.65 -9.48
CA PRO A 31 65.81 16.99 -8.23
C PRO A 31 65.00 15.77 -8.64
N VAL A 32 65.56 14.60 -8.43
CA VAL A 32 64.84 13.34 -8.50
C VAL A 32 63.71 13.49 -7.51
N SER A 33 62.51 13.76 -8.01
CA SER A 33 61.29 13.77 -7.20
C SER A 33 61.24 12.44 -6.42
N PRO A 34 61.14 12.48 -5.09
CA PRO A 34 61.16 11.24 -4.34
C PRO A 34 60.05 10.33 -4.87
N ALA A 35 60.42 9.13 -5.29
CA ALA A 35 59.53 8.13 -5.82
C ALA A 35 58.36 8.00 -4.81
N ARG A 36 57.18 8.46 -5.20
CA ARG A 36 56.01 8.33 -4.36
C ARG A 36 55.84 6.84 -4.04
N LYS A 37 55.81 6.51 -2.76
CA LYS A 37 55.52 5.14 -2.33
C LYS A 37 54.25 4.65 -3.03
N PRO A 38 54.21 3.42 -3.56
CA PRO A 38 52.99 2.88 -4.16
C PRO A 38 51.81 3.06 -3.22
N PRO A 39 50.68 3.53 -3.70
CA PRO A 39 49.50 3.69 -2.84
C PRO A 39 49.07 2.34 -2.29
N GLU A 40 48.79 2.29 -0.98
CA GLU A 40 48.18 1.15 -0.34
C GLU A 40 46.73 1.06 -0.77
N VAL A 41 46.34 -0.10 -1.28
CA VAL A 41 44.98 -0.38 -1.78
C VAL A 41 44.48 -1.71 -1.27
N THR A 42 43.20 -1.78 -0.97
CA THR A 42 42.51 -3.02 -0.70
C THR A 42 41.84 -3.53 -1.96
N VAL A 43 41.96 -4.82 -2.20
CA VAL A 43 41.40 -5.47 -3.39
C VAL A 43 40.34 -6.48 -3.00
N MET A 44 39.31 -6.60 -3.83
CA MET A 44 38.24 -7.58 -3.69
C MET A 44 38.07 -8.34 -5.01
N THR A 45 37.80 -9.64 -4.92
CA THR A 45 37.40 -10.45 -6.08
C THR A 45 35.91 -10.33 -6.30
N VAL A 46 35.54 -9.97 -7.52
CA VAL A 46 34.15 -9.86 -7.95
C VAL A 46 33.49 -11.23 -8.00
N THR A 47 32.36 -11.37 -7.35
CA THR A 47 31.55 -12.59 -7.39
C THR A 47 30.18 -12.29 -7.94
N ALA A 48 29.68 -13.16 -8.82
CA ALA A 48 28.29 -13.12 -9.30
C ALA A 48 27.43 -14.05 -8.43
N ARG A 49 26.33 -13.54 -7.90
CA ARG A 49 25.42 -14.31 -7.05
C ARG A 49 23.99 -13.90 -7.26
N ASN A 50 23.08 -14.85 -7.05
CA ASN A 50 21.66 -14.52 -7.00
C ASN A 50 21.39 -13.68 -5.75
N THR A 51 20.94 -12.44 -5.95
CA THR A 51 20.72 -11.50 -4.85
C THR A 51 19.25 -11.19 -4.72
N PRO A 52 18.63 -11.46 -3.56
CA PRO A 52 17.26 -11.04 -3.32
C PRO A 52 17.16 -9.50 -3.31
N VAL A 53 16.08 -8.99 -3.87
CA VAL A 53 15.81 -7.54 -3.93
C VAL A 53 14.56 -7.25 -3.14
N THR A 54 14.60 -6.20 -2.34
CA THR A 54 13.46 -5.67 -1.60
C THR A 54 13.13 -4.29 -2.15
N PHE A 55 11.89 -4.09 -2.56
CA PHE A 55 11.40 -2.79 -2.96
C PHE A 55 10.68 -2.13 -1.80
N GLU A 56 10.99 -0.88 -1.55
CA GLU A 56 10.38 -0.08 -0.49
C GLU A 56 9.45 0.97 -1.09
N PHE A 57 8.21 0.99 -0.61
CA PHE A 57 7.18 1.93 -1.05
C PHE A 57 6.54 2.61 0.15
N VAL A 58 6.19 3.88 -0.01
CA VAL A 58 5.28 4.54 0.91
C VAL A 58 3.88 3.97 0.67
N ALA A 59 3.26 3.51 1.74
CA ALA A 59 1.97 2.85 1.70
C ALA A 59 1.01 3.46 2.73
N GLN A 60 -0.28 3.24 2.50
CA GLN A 60 -1.33 3.60 3.43
C GLN A 60 -2.19 2.39 3.75
N THR A 61 -2.47 2.19 5.02
CA THR A 61 -3.39 1.15 5.47
C THR A 61 -4.83 1.54 5.21
N GLN A 62 -5.65 0.57 4.86
CA GLN A 62 -7.09 0.74 4.65
C GLN A 62 -7.84 -0.44 5.25
N SER A 63 -9.01 -0.18 5.80
CA SER A 63 -9.93 -1.24 6.20
C SER A 63 -10.29 -2.13 5.02
N SER A 64 -10.34 -3.45 5.23
CA SER A 64 -10.79 -4.38 4.19
C SER A 64 -12.27 -4.21 3.84
N ARG A 65 -13.09 -3.75 4.80
CA ARG A 65 -14.50 -3.41 4.63
C ARG A 65 -14.84 -2.27 5.57
N GLU A 66 -15.41 -1.22 5.01
CA GLU A 66 -15.99 -0.12 5.76
C GLU A 66 -17.45 0.02 5.36
N VAL A 67 -18.34 0.10 6.33
CA VAL A 67 -19.77 0.24 6.10
C VAL A 67 -20.30 1.42 6.87
N GLU A 68 -20.98 2.29 6.16
CA GLU A 68 -21.74 3.38 6.75
C GLU A 68 -23.06 2.84 7.33
N ILE A 69 -23.31 3.16 8.57
CA ILE A 69 -24.56 2.82 9.28
C ILE A 69 -25.52 3.99 9.12
N ARG A 70 -26.61 3.73 8.39
CA ARG A 70 -27.60 4.74 8.05
C ARG A 70 -28.99 4.34 8.54
N ALA A 71 -29.80 5.34 8.94
CA ALA A 71 -31.22 5.15 9.20
C ALA A 71 -31.96 4.81 7.89
N ARG A 72 -32.83 3.79 7.93
CA ARG A 72 -33.67 3.36 6.79
C ARG A 72 -35.08 3.93 6.83
N VAL A 73 -35.53 4.38 8.02
CA VAL A 73 -36.81 5.02 8.25
C VAL A 73 -36.60 6.37 8.92
N ALA A 74 -37.57 7.27 8.77
CA ALA A 74 -37.54 8.58 9.40
C ALA A 74 -38.11 8.49 10.84
N GLY A 75 -37.44 9.14 11.80
CA GLY A 75 -37.88 9.14 13.19
C GLY A 75 -36.84 9.71 14.13
N PHE A 76 -37.15 9.72 15.43
CA PHE A 76 -36.21 10.16 16.46
C PHE A 76 -35.28 9.03 16.91
N LEU A 77 -34.00 9.35 17.11
CA LEU A 77 -33.06 8.46 17.78
C LEU A 77 -33.35 8.47 19.30
N ASP A 78 -33.72 7.32 19.84
CA ASP A 78 -34.01 7.17 21.28
C ASP A 78 -32.74 6.93 22.07
N LYS A 79 -31.93 5.93 21.66
CA LYS A 79 -30.72 5.52 22.38
C LYS A 79 -29.59 5.11 21.47
N ARG A 80 -28.37 5.35 21.93
CA ARG A 80 -27.13 4.76 21.41
C ARG A 80 -26.70 3.63 22.35
N LEU A 81 -26.49 2.44 21.81
CA LEU A 81 -26.25 1.20 22.57
C LEU A 81 -24.84 0.64 22.36
N TYR A 82 -23.89 1.46 21.89
CA TYR A 82 -22.47 1.13 21.74
C TYR A 82 -21.60 2.27 22.27
N THR A 83 -20.36 1.93 22.62
CA THR A 83 -19.33 2.91 22.95
C THR A 83 -18.56 3.28 21.67
N GLU A 84 -18.38 4.56 21.42
CA GLU A 84 -17.65 5.06 20.28
C GLU A 84 -16.17 4.65 20.36
N GLY A 85 -15.61 4.18 19.25
CA GLY A 85 -14.24 3.70 19.20
C GLY A 85 -14.04 2.26 19.67
N ASP A 86 -15.08 1.58 20.14
CA ASP A 86 -15.00 0.18 20.55
C ASP A 86 -15.26 -0.80 19.41
N LEU A 87 -14.81 -2.04 19.61
CA LEU A 87 -15.08 -3.15 18.71
C LEU A 87 -16.54 -3.58 18.85
N VAL A 88 -17.31 -3.53 17.77
CA VAL A 88 -18.69 -4.00 17.70
C VAL A 88 -18.77 -5.29 16.88
N LYS A 89 -19.71 -6.17 17.25
CA LYS A 89 -19.93 -7.44 16.57
C LYS A 89 -21.01 -7.32 15.49
N ALA A 90 -20.93 -8.14 14.45
CA ALA A 90 -22.02 -8.28 13.49
C ALA A 90 -23.32 -8.67 14.21
N GLY A 91 -24.44 -7.97 13.88
CA GLY A 91 -25.72 -8.13 14.54
C GLY A 91 -25.90 -7.35 15.85
N GLN A 92 -24.84 -6.77 16.41
CA GLN A 92 -24.92 -5.93 17.61
C GLN A 92 -25.75 -4.68 17.32
N THR A 93 -26.71 -4.38 18.19
CA THR A 93 -27.52 -3.15 18.11
C THR A 93 -26.64 -1.94 18.44
N LEU A 94 -26.62 -0.97 17.53
CA LEU A 94 -25.88 0.29 17.69
C LEU A 94 -26.76 1.43 18.11
N PHE A 95 -27.94 1.53 17.48
CA PHE A 95 -28.90 2.59 17.78
C PHE A 95 -30.31 2.01 17.87
N GLN A 96 -31.13 2.64 18.71
CA GLN A 96 -32.54 2.40 18.83
C GLN A 96 -33.29 3.69 18.47
N MET A 97 -34.22 3.61 17.53
CA MET A 97 -35.15 4.70 17.25
C MET A 97 -36.42 4.57 18.09
N ASP A 98 -37.22 5.63 18.20
CA ASP A 98 -38.55 5.57 18.80
C ASP A 98 -39.43 4.59 18.01
N ARG A 99 -39.82 3.51 18.65
CA ARG A 99 -40.61 2.41 18.07
C ARG A 99 -42.09 2.64 18.10
N LYS A 100 -42.58 3.49 19.01
CA LYS A 100 -44.01 3.64 19.29
C LYS A 100 -44.87 3.97 18.06
N PRO A 101 -44.47 4.91 17.20
CA PRO A 101 -45.22 5.20 15.97
C PRO A 101 -45.34 4.00 15.04
N PHE A 102 -44.25 3.21 14.90
CA PHE A 102 -44.18 2.04 14.02
C PHE A 102 -44.98 0.86 14.62
N GLU A 103 -44.97 0.68 15.92
CA GLU A 103 -45.80 -0.31 16.60
C GLU A 103 -47.28 0.01 16.42
N ALA A 104 -47.69 1.25 16.57
CA ALA A 104 -49.06 1.69 16.34
C ALA A 104 -49.49 1.50 14.85
N ALA A 105 -48.63 1.78 13.90
CA ALA A 105 -48.88 1.56 12.47
C ALA A 105 -49.05 0.05 12.17
N LEU A 106 -48.22 -0.79 12.75
CA LEU A 106 -48.32 -2.25 12.61
C LEU A 106 -49.66 -2.80 13.20
N VAL A 107 -50.02 -2.34 14.37
CA VAL A 107 -51.32 -2.74 14.98
C VAL A 107 -52.50 -2.31 14.10
N SER A 108 -52.45 -1.09 13.52
CA SER A 108 -53.48 -0.62 12.58
C SER A 108 -53.55 -1.51 11.33
N ALA A 109 -52.42 -1.85 10.72
CA ALA A 109 -52.35 -2.73 9.55
C ALA A 109 -52.86 -4.15 9.85
N GLN A 110 -52.57 -4.67 11.03
CA GLN A 110 -53.08 -5.97 11.50
C GLN A 110 -54.60 -5.94 11.66
N GLY A 111 -55.16 -4.85 12.20
CA GLY A 111 -56.60 -4.64 12.27
C GLY A 111 -57.29 -4.62 10.91
N GLN A 112 -56.68 -3.96 9.93
CA GLN A 112 -57.18 -3.97 8.56
C GLN A 112 -57.11 -5.35 7.92
N LEU A 113 -56.03 -6.12 8.15
CA LEU A 113 -55.93 -7.50 7.68
C LEU A 113 -57.05 -8.38 8.30
N ALA A 114 -57.29 -8.30 9.59
CA ALA A 114 -58.35 -9.05 10.27
C ALA A 114 -59.72 -8.70 9.67
N GLN A 115 -59.98 -7.42 9.35
CA GLN A 115 -61.21 -7.01 8.70
C GLN A 115 -61.38 -7.65 7.31
N GLN A 116 -60.35 -7.67 6.49
CA GLN A 116 -60.40 -8.28 5.13
C GLN A 116 -60.54 -9.83 5.25
N GLN A 117 -59.86 -10.44 6.17
CA GLN A 117 -60.00 -11.88 6.45
C GLN A 117 -61.44 -12.26 6.80
N ALA A 118 -62.10 -11.48 7.68
CA ALA A 118 -63.50 -11.69 8.04
C ALA A 118 -64.43 -11.56 6.80
N ARG A 119 -64.21 -10.59 5.94
CA ARG A 119 -64.96 -10.41 4.67
C ARG A 119 -64.80 -11.59 3.74
N TRP A 120 -63.56 -12.04 3.55
CA TRP A 120 -63.24 -13.22 2.72
C TRP A 120 -63.89 -14.49 3.26
N GLU A 121 -63.88 -14.71 4.58
CA GLU A 121 -64.51 -15.87 5.18
C GLU A 121 -66.02 -15.91 4.94
N VAL A 122 -66.70 -14.75 4.95
CA VAL A 122 -68.12 -14.62 4.57
C VAL A 122 -68.32 -14.96 3.10
N ALA A 123 -67.49 -14.44 2.20
CA ALA A 123 -67.59 -14.70 0.77
C ALA A 123 -67.33 -16.17 0.45
N LYS A 124 -66.33 -16.77 1.06
CA LYS A 124 -65.96 -18.20 0.98
C LYS A 124 -67.09 -19.11 1.45
N SER A 125 -67.71 -18.77 2.58
CA SER A 125 -68.87 -19.50 3.11
C SER A 125 -70.11 -19.39 2.19
N THR A 126 -70.31 -18.22 1.56
CA THR A 126 -71.36 -17.98 0.58
C THR A 126 -71.12 -18.83 -0.67
N LEU A 127 -69.93 -18.79 -1.25
CA LEU A 127 -69.57 -19.63 -2.40
C LEU A 127 -69.73 -21.13 -2.09
N ALA A 128 -69.35 -21.59 -0.90
CA ALA A 128 -69.49 -22.98 -0.48
C ALA A 128 -70.95 -23.46 -0.41
N ARG A 129 -71.88 -22.54 -0.12
CA ARG A 129 -73.33 -22.81 -0.16
C ARG A 129 -73.92 -22.75 -1.58
N VAL A 130 -73.53 -21.77 -2.37
CA VAL A 130 -74.07 -21.55 -3.73
C VAL A 130 -73.57 -22.63 -4.70
N ARG A 131 -72.34 -23.07 -4.61
CA ARG A 131 -71.74 -24.04 -5.53
C ARG A 131 -72.52 -25.34 -5.67
N PRO A 132 -72.96 -26.05 -4.59
CA PRO A 132 -73.73 -27.27 -4.73
C PRO A 132 -75.17 -27.02 -5.21
N LEU A 133 -75.76 -25.86 -4.91
CA LEU A 133 -77.13 -25.50 -5.38
C LEU A 133 -77.10 -25.23 -6.91
N ALA A 134 -76.06 -24.59 -7.43
CA ALA A 134 -75.87 -24.41 -8.86
C ALA A 134 -75.69 -25.75 -9.61
N ALA A 135 -75.00 -26.71 -9.02
CA ALA A 135 -74.89 -28.08 -9.59
C ALA A 135 -76.22 -28.82 -9.67
N GLN A 136 -77.19 -28.45 -8.81
CA GLN A 136 -78.57 -28.98 -8.79
C GLN A 136 -79.58 -28.13 -9.62
N ASN A 137 -79.06 -27.07 -10.34
CA ASN A 137 -79.86 -26.07 -11.05
C ASN A 137 -80.86 -25.30 -10.14
N ALA A 138 -80.59 -25.20 -8.85
CA ALA A 138 -81.46 -24.57 -7.86
C ALA A 138 -81.20 -23.03 -7.76
N VAL A 139 -80.08 -22.54 -8.37
CA VAL A 139 -79.72 -21.11 -8.47
C VAL A 139 -79.25 -20.81 -9.87
N SER A 140 -79.23 -19.52 -10.29
CA SER A 140 -78.80 -19.11 -11.59
C SER A 140 -77.25 -19.24 -11.75
N LYS A 141 -76.81 -19.39 -13.00
CA LYS A 141 -75.38 -19.40 -13.33
C LYS A 141 -74.72 -18.06 -12.97
N MET A 142 -75.45 -16.96 -13.13
CA MET A 142 -75.03 -15.62 -12.75
C MET A 142 -74.78 -15.51 -11.24
N ASP A 143 -75.60 -16.17 -10.40
CA ASP A 143 -75.40 -16.16 -8.93
C ASP A 143 -74.14 -16.89 -8.56
N LEU A 144 -73.83 -18.01 -9.23
CA LEU A 144 -72.56 -18.74 -9.01
C LEU A 144 -71.37 -17.88 -9.44
N ASP A 145 -71.42 -17.25 -10.64
CA ASP A 145 -70.34 -16.40 -11.18
C ASP A 145 -70.09 -15.19 -10.25
N ASN A 146 -71.13 -14.59 -9.72
CA ASN A 146 -71.06 -13.51 -8.72
C ASN A 146 -70.42 -13.97 -7.42
N ALA A 147 -70.80 -15.14 -6.90
CA ALA A 147 -70.21 -15.69 -5.69
C ALA A 147 -68.71 -16.03 -5.84
N VAL A 148 -68.28 -16.57 -7.01
CA VAL A 148 -66.89 -16.84 -7.37
C VAL A 148 -66.14 -15.52 -7.49
N GLY A 149 -66.70 -14.53 -8.17
CA GLY A 149 -66.10 -13.21 -8.32
C GLY A 149 -65.84 -12.52 -6.98
N ASN A 150 -66.83 -12.48 -6.12
CA ASN A 150 -66.75 -11.88 -4.79
C ASN A 150 -65.70 -12.61 -3.87
N GLU A 151 -65.66 -13.96 -3.92
CA GLU A 151 -64.64 -14.72 -3.18
C GLU A 151 -63.23 -14.35 -3.65
N ARG A 152 -63.02 -14.29 -4.96
CA ARG A 152 -61.71 -13.93 -5.52
C ARG A 152 -61.33 -12.46 -5.21
N GLU A 153 -62.25 -11.54 -5.25
CA GLU A 153 -62.07 -10.14 -4.91
C GLU A 153 -61.64 -9.96 -3.46
N THR A 154 -62.43 -10.58 -2.55
CA THR A 154 -62.13 -10.50 -1.12
C THR A 154 -60.84 -11.22 -0.74
N HIS A 155 -60.53 -12.33 -1.41
CA HIS A 155 -59.20 -13.01 -1.25
C HIS A 155 -58.05 -12.10 -1.69
N ALA A 156 -58.20 -11.42 -2.83
CA ALA A 156 -57.15 -10.46 -3.31
C ALA A 156 -57.01 -9.29 -2.31
N ALA A 157 -58.08 -8.85 -1.65
CA ALA A 157 -58.01 -7.81 -0.63
C ALA A 157 -57.26 -8.28 0.63
N VAL A 158 -57.39 -9.56 1.01
CA VAL A 158 -56.59 -10.17 2.09
C VAL A 158 -55.08 -10.12 1.72
N LEU A 159 -54.71 -10.56 0.52
CA LEU A 159 -53.31 -10.56 0.08
C LEU A 159 -52.71 -9.13 0.08
N ALA A 160 -53.50 -8.13 -0.32
CA ALA A 160 -53.05 -6.73 -0.26
C ALA A 160 -52.85 -6.26 1.19
N ALA A 161 -53.77 -6.62 2.12
CA ALA A 161 -53.63 -6.29 3.53
C ALA A 161 -52.43 -7.01 4.19
N GLU A 162 -52.16 -8.26 3.84
CA GLU A 162 -50.96 -8.99 4.27
C GLU A 162 -49.67 -8.27 3.80
N GLY A 163 -49.66 -7.76 2.56
CA GLY A 163 -48.56 -6.93 2.04
C GLY A 163 -48.33 -5.69 2.91
N ASN A 164 -49.39 -4.99 3.33
CA ASN A 164 -49.28 -3.83 4.22
C ASN A 164 -48.72 -4.20 5.60
N VAL A 165 -49.20 -5.29 6.22
CA VAL A 165 -48.67 -5.79 7.50
C VAL A 165 -47.17 -6.08 7.38
N ARG A 166 -46.73 -6.71 6.30
CA ARG A 166 -45.31 -7.00 6.06
C ARG A 166 -44.47 -5.71 5.91
N THR A 167 -45.01 -4.69 5.25
CA THR A 167 -44.36 -3.38 5.13
C THR A 167 -44.16 -2.74 6.50
N GLU A 168 -45.19 -2.71 7.35
CA GLU A 168 -45.08 -2.10 8.67
C GLU A 168 -44.18 -2.91 9.60
N GLN A 169 -44.15 -4.25 9.49
CA GLN A 169 -43.16 -5.09 10.18
C GLN A 169 -41.71 -4.77 9.80
N LEU A 170 -41.44 -4.54 8.50
CA LEU A 170 -40.14 -4.12 8.04
C LEU A 170 -39.77 -2.74 8.58
N ASN A 171 -40.68 -1.78 8.53
CA ASN A 171 -40.49 -0.44 9.07
C ASN A 171 -40.14 -0.49 10.57
N LEU A 172 -40.86 -1.27 11.32
CA LEU A 172 -40.58 -1.51 12.77
C LEU A 172 -39.21 -2.17 12.96
N SER A 173 -38.83 -3.13 12.13
CA SER A 173 -37.53 -3.78 12.23
C SER A 173 -36.37 -2.79 11.98
N TYR A 174 -36.57 -1.82 11.12
CA TYR A 174 -35.57 -0.78 10.80
C TYR A 174 -35.36 0.24 11.92
N THR A 175 -36.22 0.27 12.94
CA THR A 175 -36.01 1.11 14.13
C THR A 175 -34.88 0.59 15.02
N THR A 176 -34.51 -0.68 14.91
CA THR A 176 -33.37 -1.28 15.58
C THR A 176 -32.22 -1.37 14.60
N ILE A 177 -31.22 -0.52 14.78
CA ILE A 177 -30.12 -0.36 13.84
C ILE A 177 -28.92 -1.16 14.33
N THR A 178 -28.54 -2.19 13.56
CA THR A 178 -27.48 -3.14 13.93
C THR A 178 -26.26 -2.99 13.01
N SER A 179 -25.11 -3.44 13.52
CA SER A 179 -23.90 -3.53 12.69
C SER A 179 -23.97 -4.73 11.74
N PRO A 180 -23.70 -4.55 10.42
CA PRO A 180 -23.68 -5.66 9.47
C PRO A 180 -22.35 -6.43 9.48
N LEU A 181 -21.31 -5.94 10.18
CA LEU A 181 -20.00 -6.56 10.27
C LEU A 181 -19.41 -6.38 11.67
N THR A 182 -18.42 -7.21 11.99
CA THR A 182 -17.57 -7.04 13.17
C THR A 182 -16.41 -6.10 12.82
N GLY A 183 -16.25 -5.01 13.58
CA GLY A 183 -15.24 -4.01 13.32
C GLY A 183 -15.21 -2.89 14.35
N LEU A 184 -14.29 -1.96 14.16
CA LEU A 184 -14.16 -0.78 15.02
C LEU A 184 -15.23 0.24 14.64
N SER A 185 -16.00 0.69 15.63
CA SER A 185 -17.02 1.73 15.45
C SER A 185 -16.39 3.13 15.42
N SER A 186 -16.95 4.00 14.61
CA SER A 186 -16.62 5.42 14.60
C SER A 186 -17.50 6.18 15.62
N TYR A 187 -17.26 7.48 15.75
CA TYR A 187 -18.12 8.36 16.56
C TYR A 187 -19.50 8.53 15.91
N ALA A 188 -20.51 8.81 16.73
CA ALA A 188 -21.87 9.06 16.28
C ALA A 188 -21.97 10.46 15.60
N LYS A 189 -22.51 10.47 14.38
CA LYS A 189 -22.78 11.71 13.64
C LYS A 189 -24.05 12.41 14.10
N LYS A 190 -24.93 11.67 14.80
CA LYS A 190 -26.20 12.16 15.34
C LYS A 190 -26.31 11.76 16.81
N GLN A 191 -26.81 12.66 17.61
CA GLN A 191 -27.01 12.46 19.06
C GLN A 191 -28.38 11.88 19.36
N GLU A 192 -28.55 11.32 20.54
CA GLU A 192 -29.84 10.91 21.08
C GLU A 192 -30.82 12.11 21.07
N GLY A 193 -32.08 11.86 20.76
CA GLY A 193 -33.10 12.89 20.56
C GLY A 193 -33.10 13.55 19.19
N SER A 194 -32.12 13.29 18.33
CA SER A 194 -32.08 13.86 16.96
C SER A 194 -33.13 13.19 16.08
N TYR A 195 -33.80 13.99 15.25
CA TYR A 195 -34.62 13.48 14.16
C TYR A 195 -33.75 13.12 12.96
N VAL A 196 -33.90 11.92 12.44
CA VAL A 196 -33.15 11.40 11.28
C VAL A 196 -34.09 10.99 10.16
N THR A 197 -33.61 11.14 8.92
CA THR A 197 -34.36 10.73 7.71
C THR A 197 -33.46 9.85 6.86
N PRO A 198 -34.01 8.95 6.04
CA PRO A 198 -33.23 8.17 5.07
C PRO A 198 -32.44 9.07 4.12
N GLY A 199 -31.32 8.56 3.59
CA GLY A 199 -30.45 9.29 2.66
C GLY A 199 -29.21 9.88 3.32
N GLU A 200 -28.68 11.00 2.84
CA GLU A 200 -27.43 11.60 3.33
C GLU A 200 -27.52 12.04 4.79
N SER A 201 -28.65 12.64 5.19
CA SER A 201 -28.89 13.06 6.59
C SER A 201 -29.04 11.90 7.55
N GLY A 202 -29.25 10.69 7.06
CA GLY A 202 -29.42 9.46 7.84
C GLY A 202 -28.12 8.80 8.27
N LEU A 203 -26.95 9.33 7.93
CA LEU A 203 -25.65 8.79 8.37
C LEU A 203 -25.52 8.93 9.89
N LEU A 204 -25.38 7.78 10.57
CA LEU A 204 -25.29 7.69 12.03
C LEU A 204 -23.85 7.46 12.50
N THR A 205 -23.16 6.50 11.91
CA THR A 205 -21.75 6.16 12.19
C THR A 205 -21.18 5.34 11.05
N SER A 206 -19.91 4.98 11.13
CA SER A 206 -19.29 3.94 10.28
C SER A 206 -18.68 2.84 11.13
N VAL A 207 -18.60 1.63 10.59
CA VAL A 207 -17.91 0.49 11.19
C VAL A 207 -16.88 -0.03 10.20
N SER A 208 -15.61 -0.10 10.65
CA SER A 208 -14.47 -0.49 9.84
C SER A 208 -13.91 -1.83 10.31
N GLN A 209 -13.83 -2.78 9.41
CA GLN A 209 -13.23 -4.10 9.69
C GLN A 209 -11.71 -3.95 9.85
N MET A 210 -11.18 -4.42 10.99
CA MET A 210 -9.78 -4.27 11.34
C MET A 210 -8.91 -5.45 10.89
N ASP A 211 -9.49 -6.60 10.64
CA ASP A 211 -8.81 -7.82 10.21
C ASP A 211 -9.62 -8.54 9.12
N PRO A 212 -9.02 -8.80 7.95
CA PRO A 212 -7.69 -8.37 7.51
C PRO A 212 -7.63 -6.88 7.17
N MET A 213 -6.40 -6.33 7.12
CA MET A 213 -6.13 -4.96 6.65
C MET A 213 -5.61 -4.97 5.22
N TYR A 214 -5.92 -3.93 4.49
CA TYR A 214 -5.30 -3.62 3.20
C TYR A 214 -4.14 -2.65 3.40
N VAL A 215 -3.07 -2.87 2.65
CA VAL A 215 -1.91 -1.98 2.54
C VAL A 215 -1.81 -1.57 1.09
N ASN A 216 -2.10 -0.32 0.82
CA ASN A 216 -2.15 0.26 -0.50
C ASN A 216 -0.86 1.06 -0.75
N PHE A 217 -0.19 0.78 -1.84
CA PHE A 217 0.97 1.54 -2.32
C PHE A 217 0.91 1.70 -3.82
N SER A 218 1.62 2.66 -4.35
CA SER A 218 1.55 3.01 -5.77
C SER A 218 2.90 2.90 -6.42
N LEU A 219 2.91 2.39 -7.66
CA LEU A 219 4.07 2.37 -8.54
C LEU A 219 3.88 3.41 -9.64
N SER A 220 4.92 4.17 -9.92
CA SER A 220 4.93 5.11 -11.04
C SER A 220 5.13 4.40 -12.38
N GLU A 221 4.70 5.04 -13.46
CA GLU A 221 4.95 4.56 -14.82
C GLU A 221 6.46 4.40 -15.09
N ASN A 222 7.27 5.37 -14.66
CA ASN A 222 8.72 5.32 -14.84
C ASN A 222 9.37 4.12 -14.15
N GLU A 223 8.97 3.82 -12.89
CA GLU A 223 9.46 2.63 -12.18
C GLU A 223 9.04 1.35 -12.90
N THR A 224 7.80 1.30 -13.38
CA THR A 224 7.27 0.14 -14.11
C THR A 224 8.05 -0.10 -15.40
N LEU A 225 8.33 0.96 -16.17
CA LEU A 225 9.13 0.88 -17.39
C LEU A 225 10.54 0.41 -17.08
N LYS A 226 11.19 0.99 -16.05
CA LYS A 226 12.52 0.58 -15.60
C LYS A 226 12.56 -0.92 -15.25
N TYR A 227 11.62 -1.39 -14.41
CA TYR A 227 11.58 -2.82 -14.03
C TYR A 227 11.31 -3.72 -15.23
N ARG A 228 10.45 -3.31 -16.16
CA ARG A 228 10.21 -4.06 -17.40
C ARG A 228 11.49 -4.21 -18.22
N ASP A 229 12.24 -3.13 -18.39
CA ASP A 229 13.47 -3.14 -19.16
C ASP A 229 14.57 -3.98 -18.47
N GLU A 230 14.67 -3.93 -17.13
CA GLU A 230 15.57 -4.81 -16.35
C GLU A 230 15.19 -6.28 -16.44
N ILE A 231 13.89 -6.60 -16.43
CA ILE A 231 13.39 -7.97 -16.63
C ILE A 231 13.70 -8.45 -18.05
N ALA A 232 13.48 -7.61 -19.07
CA ALA A 232 13.79 -7.94 -20.47
C ALA A 232 15.30 -8.17 -20.69
N ALA A 233 16.14 -7.45 -19.96
CA ALA A 233 17.59 -7.63 -19.96
C ALA A 233 18.07 -8.83 -19.11
N GLY A 234 17.19 -9.52 -18.40
CA GLY A 234 17.54 -10.63 -17.51
C GLY A 234 18.25 -10.22 -16.20
N HIS A 235 18.26 -8.92 -15.88
CA HIS A 235 18.88 -8.40 -14.67
C HIS A 235 17.97 -8.49 -13.44
N LEU A 236 16.66 -8.66 -13.65
CA LEU A 236 15.66 -8.74 -12.59
C LEU A 236 14.66 -9.84 -12.90
N VAL A 237 14.30 -10.63 -11.89
CA VAL A 237 13.28 -11.66 -11.99
C VAL A 237 12.24 -11.40 -10.91
N PHE A 238 10.98 -11.27 -11.34
CA PHE A 238 9.86 -11.15 -10.44
C PHE A 238 9.23 -12.53 -10.21
N PRO A 239 8.82 -12.83 -8.98
CA PRO A 239 8.00 -14.00 -8.72
C PRO A 239 6.59 -13.78 -9.26
N PRO A 240 5.76 -14.83 -9.37
CA PRO A 240 4.32 -14.67 -9.57
C PRO A 240 3.71 -13.71 -8.55
N ARG A 241 2.68 -12.95 -8.96
CA ARG A 241 2.07 -11.90 -8.10
C ARG A 241 1.75 -12.37 -6.68
N SER A 242 1.19 -13.58 -6.55
CA SER A 242 0.79 -14.17 -5.28
C SER A 242 1.94 -14.58 -4.36
N GLU A 243 3.16 -14.60 -4.88
CA GLU A 243 4.38 -14.97 -4.14
C GLU A 243 5.15 -13.76 -3.62
N PHE A 244 4.76 -12.53 -4.02
CA PHE A 244 5.29 -11.34 -3.38
C PHE A 244 4.86 -11.29 -1.92
N VAL A 245 5.83 -11.26 -1.04
CA VAL A 245 5.64 -11.06 0.40
C VAL A 245 5.81 -9.58 0.72
N VAL A 246 4.81 -9.00 1.37
CA VAL A 246 4.84 -7.60 1.78
C VAL A 246 4.99 -7.53 3.29
N GLU A 247 6.11 -7.01 3.75
CA GLU A 247 6.31 -6.63 5.15
C GLU A 247 5.93 -5.17 5.34
N VAL A 248 5.40 -4.85 6.51
CA VAL A 248 4.99 -3.50 6.86
C VAL A 248 5.88 -2.98 7.98
N VAL A 249 6.41 -1.79 7.77
CA VAL A 249 7.23 -1.07 8.75
C VAL A 249 6.50 0.20 9.15
N LEU A 250 6.29 0.38 10.43
CA LEU A 250 5.65 1.56 11.00
C LEU A 250 6.58 2.78 10.95
N ALA A 251 6.04 3.96 11.22
CA ALA A 251 6.80 5.23 11.18
C ALA A 251 7.97 5.27 12.19
N ASP A 252 7.86 4.54 13.28
CA ASP A 252 8.90 4.40 14.31
C ASP A 252 10.00 3.38 13.97
N GLY A 253 9.88 2.71 12.80
CA GLY A 253 10.79 1.66 12.37
C GLY A 253 10.40 0.26 12.84
N THR A 254 9.34 0.10 13.62
CA THR A 254 8.86 -1.22 14.06
C THR A 254 8.33 -2.02 12.88
N VAL A 255 8.82 -3.26 12.73
CA VAL A 255 8.32 -4.21 11.74
C VAL A 255 7.08 -4.91 12.28
N VAL A 256 5.98 -4.88 11.53
CA VAL A 256 4.76 -5.62 11.89
C VAL A 256 5.02 -7.12 11.73
N PRO A 257 4.71 -7.97 12.74
CA PRO A 257 5.07 -9.39 12.72
C PRO A 257 4.45 -10.18 11.57
N ASN A 258 3.25 -9.78 11.15
CA ASN A 258 2.52 -10.45 10.07
C ASN A 258 2.98 -9.93 8.71
N THR A 259 3.12 -10.83 7.76
CA THR A 259 3.40 -10.50 6.37
C THR A 259 2.13 -10.56 5.53
N GLY A 260 2.06 -9.70 4.53
CA GLY A 260 0.95 -9.65 3.57
C GLY A 260 1.31 -10.28 2.23
N LYS A 261 0.29 -10.48 1.40
CA LYS A 261 0.43 -10.90 0.00
C LYS A 261 -0.26 -9.91 -0.92
N VAL A 262 0.35 -9.65 -2.08
CA VAL A 262 -0.26 -8.82 -3.10
C VAL A 262 -1.49 -9.53 -3.67
N ASN A 263 -2.67 -8.93 -3.52
CA ASN A 263 -3.93 -9.49 -3.99
C ASN A 263 -4.57 -8.69 -5.14
N PHE A 264 -4.13 -7.45 -5.36
CA PHE A 264 -4.71 -6.60 -6.39
C PHE A 264 -3.66 -5.66 -6.99
N LEU A 265 -3.73 -5.50 -8.32
CA LEU A 265 -3.05 -4.44 -9.06
C LEU A 265 -4.11 -3.71 -9.89
N ALA A 266 -4.11 -2.39 -9.81
CA ALA A 266 -5.03 -1.60 -10.62
C ALA A 266 -4.74 -1.81 -12.12
N PRO A 267 -5.79 -1.97 -12.96
CA PRO A 267 -5.61 -2.19 -14.39
C PRO A 267 -5.23 -0.90 -15.15
N SER A 268 -5.36 0.25 -14.52
CA SER A 268 -5.12 1.57 -15.12
C SER A 268 -4.29 2.46 -14.22
N TYR A 269 -3.58 3.39 -14.85
CA TYR A 269 -2.89 4.47 -14.14
C TYR A 269 -3.86 5.56 -13.72
N SER A 270 -3.61 6.15 -12.56
CA SER A 270 -4.29 7.38 -12.11
C SER A 270 -3.85 8.55 -12.99
N GLN A 271 -4.82 9.24 -13.62
CA GLN A 271 -4.55 10.36 -14.52
C GLN A 271 -3.86 11.55 -13.85
N GLY A 272 -4.07 11.72 -12.53
CA GLY A 272 -3.48 12.84 -11.79
C GLY A 272 -2.04 12.62 -11.35
N THR A 273 -1.61 11.37 -11.18
CA THR A 273 -0.30 11.03 -10.58
C THR A 273 0.59 10.17 -11.47
N GLY A 274 0.07 9.60 -12.56
CA GLY A 274 0.81 8.66 -13.41
C GLY A 274 1.26 7.40 -12.66
N THR A 275 0.52 7.01 -11.62
CA THR A 275 0.81 5.82 -10.81
C THR A 275 -0.33 4.82 -10.87
N PHE A 276 -0.06 3.54 -10.68
CA PHE A 276 -1.09 2.54 -10.47
C PHE A 276 -1.02 1.96 -9.06
N LEU A 277 -2.20 1.62 -8.54
CA LEU A 277 -2.34 1.12 -7.19
C LEU A 277 -2.01 -0.37 -7.12
N VAL A 278 -1.20 -0.73 -6.14
CA VAL A 278 -0.97 -2.10 -5.69
C VAL A 278 -1.53 -2.26 -4.29
N ARG A 279 -2.24 -3.34 -4.05
CA ARG A 279 -2.81 -3.64 -2.74
C ARG A 279 -2.31 -4.98 -2.24
N ALA A 280 -1.80 -4.98 -1.02
CA ALA A 280 -1.52 -6.18 -0.25
C ALA A 280 -2.58 -6.39 0.83
N VAL A 281 -2.82 -7.64 1.17
CA VAL A 281 -3.69 -8.06 2.27
C VAL A 281 -2.81 -8.58 3.40
N LEU A 282 -3.04 -8.09 4.60
CA LEU A 282 -2.29 -8.41 5.81
C LEU A 282 -3.24 -8.81 6.94
N ALA A 283 -2.93 -9.88 7.66
CA ALA A 283 -3.65 -10.22 8.89
C ALA A 283 -3.31 -9.23 10.01
N ASN A 284 -4.33 -8.74 10.73
CA ASN A 284 -4.18 -7.74 11.80
C ASN A 284 -4.99 -8.13 13.06
N PRO A 285 -4.80 -9.35 13.59
CA PRO A 285 -5.62 -9.84 14.71
C PRO A 285 -5.43 -9.03 15.99
N SER A 286 -4.28 -8.43 16.20
CA SER A 286 -3.98 -7.57 17.35
C SER A 286 -4.52 -6.15 17.23
N GLY A 287 -5.04 -5.75 16.06
CA GLY A 287 -5.49 -4.38 15.79
C GLY A 287 -4.37 -3.32 15.82
N GLN A 288 -3.11 -3.74 15.67
CA GLN A 288 -1.95 -2.84 15.70
C GLN A 288 -1.98 -1.83 14.55
N LEU A 289 -2.44 -2.26 13.37
CA LEU A 289 -2.66 -1.37 12.24
C LEU A 289 -4.05 -0.76 12.33
N ARG A 290 -4.13 0.55 12.07
CA ARG A 290 -5.39 1.29 11.98
C ARG A 290 -5.60 1.81 10.55
N PRO A 291 -6.83 1.92 10.06
CA PRO A 291 -7.10 2.50 8.76
C PRO A 291 -6.57 3.94 8.65
N GLY A 292 -6.03 4.31 7.48
CA GLY A 292 -5.51 5.65 7.21
C GLY A 292 -4.07 5.90 7.68
N GLN A 293 -3.42 4.91 8.31
CA GLN A 293 -2.05 5.05 8.81
C GLN A 293 -1.05 4.96 7.66
N PHE A 294 -0.05 5.86 7.64
CA PHE A 294 1.07 5.78 6.72
C PHE A 294 2.12 4.81 7.25
N VAL A 295 2.59 3.94 6.36
CA VAL A 295 3.55 2.89 6.65
C VAL A 295 4.51 2.72 5.48
N ARG A 296 5.62 2.02 5.68
CA ARG A 296 6.49 1.57 4.58
C ARG A 296 6.16 0.12 4.25
N ALA A 297 5.92 -0.16 2.98
CA ALA A 297 5.70 -1.50 2.46
C ALA A 297 6.99 -2.02 1.82
N LEU A 298 7.53 -3.11 2.35
CA LEU A 298 8.71 -3.79 1.83
C LEU A 298 8.24 -5.00 1.01
N ALA A 299 8.25 -4.86 -0.31
CA ALA A 299 7.88 -5.94 -1.22
C ALA A 299 9.11 -6.83 -1.49
N LYS A 300 9.05 -8.06 -1.03
CA LYS A 300 10.09 -9.10 -1.13
C LYS A 300 9.68 -10.21 -2.09
N GLY A 301 10.67 -10.91 -2.65
CA GLY A 301 10.46 -12.06 -3.54
C GLY A 301 11.11 -11.88 -4.91
N ALA A 302 11.43 -10.67 -5.32
CA ALA A 302 12.23 -10.43 -6.52
C ALA A 302 13.69 -10.79 -6.29
N SER A 303 14.39 -11.14 -7.37
CA SER A 303 15.82 -11.46 -7.32
C SER A 303 16.54 -10.93 -8.55
N ARG A 304 17.83 -10.61 -8.38
CA ARG A 304 18.75 -10.31 -9.47
C ARG A 304 19.67 -11.51 -9.68
N PRO A 305 19.46 -12.31 -10.75
CA PRO A 305 20.31 -13.45 -11.04
C PRO A 305 21.70 -12.97 -11.46
N ASN A 306 22.73 -13.71 -11.00
CA ASN A 306 24.13 -13.42 -11.34
C ASN A 306 24.56 -11.97 -11.09
N ALA A 307 23.97 -11.32 -10.08
CA ALA A 307 24.26 -9.92 -9.79
C ALA A 307 25.68 -9.76 -9.26
N ILE A 308 26.36 -8.73 -9.75
CA ILE A 308 27.64 -8.25 -9.26
C ILE A 308 27.38 -7.07 -8.35
N LEU A 309 27.79 -7.20 -7.09
CA LEU A 309 27.71 -6.16 -6.07
C LEU A 309 29.10 -5.65 -5.74
N VAL A 310 29.27 -4.34 -5.79
CA VAL A 310 30.56 -3.67 -5.55
C VAL A 310 30.34 -2.58 -4.51
N PRO A 311 31.19 -2.48 -3.45
CA PRO A 311 31.10 -1.39 -2.49
C PRO A 311 31.13 -0.03 -3.16
N GLN A 312 30.29 0.92 -2.72
CA GLN A 312 30.20 2.27 -3.29
C GLN A 312 31.57 2.95 -3.39
N LYS A 313 32.44 2.77 -2.39
CA LYS A 313 33.79 3.35 -2.34
C LYS A 313 34.73 2.84 -3.43
N ALA A 314 34.43 1.73 -4.09
CA ALA A 314 35.19 1.21 -5.22
C ALA A 314 34.79 1.82 -6.56
N VAL A 315 33.62 2.42 -6.63
CA VAL A 315 33.07 3.04 -7.83
C VAL A 315 33.39 4.53 -7.82
N LEU A 316 34.16 4.98 -8.80
CA LEU A 316 34.56 6.37 -8.92
C LEU A 316 33.72 7.04 -10.01
N GLU A 317 33.45 8.32 -9.80
CA GLU A 317 32.75 9.16 -10.77
C GLU A 317 33.73 9.84 -11.69
N GLY A 318 33.57 9.62 -13.00
CA GLY A 318 34.30 10.29 -14.03
C GLY A 318 33.48 11.40 -14.68
N ALA A 319 34.02 12.13 -15.65
CA ALA A 319 33.36 13.26 -16.28
C ALA A 319 32.04 12.92 -16.99
N LYS A 320 31.82 11.67 -17.43
CA LYS A 320 30.65 11.24 -18.18
C LYS A 320 30.12 9.86 -17.74
N SER A 321 30.82 9.14 -16.88
CA SER A 321 30.49 7.76 -16.52
C SER A 321 31.15 7.35 -15.21
N HIS A 322 30.63 6.31 -14.60
CA HIS A 322 31.27 5.65 -13.47
C HIS A 322 32.32 4.68 -13.94
N PHE A 323 33.37 4.52 -13.15
CA PHE A 323 34.47 3.59 -13.46
C PHE A 323 35.01 2.93 -12.18
N VAL A 324 35.66 1.82 -12.36
CA VAL A 324 36.35 1.07 -11.29
C VAL A 324 37.80 0.78 -11.77
N TRP A 325 38.68 0.54 -10.80
CA TRP A 325 40.02 0.03 -11.08
C TRP A 325 40.01 -1.49 -11.04
N VAL A 326 40.24 -2.12 -12.20
CA VAL A 326 40.37 -3.58 -12.33
C VAL A 326 41.86 -3.91 -12.39
N LEU A 327 42.28 -4.95 -11.69
CA LEU A 327 43.66 -5.45 -11.80
C LEU A 327 43.78 -6.41 -12.98
N ASN A 328 44.70 -6.13 -13.89
CA ASN A 328 45.03 -7.05 -14.97
C ASN A 328 45.84 -8.26 -14.49
N ALA A 329 46.17 -9.19 -15.38
CA ALA A 329 46.95 -10.40 -15.06
C ALA A 329 48.33 -10.13 -14.39
N GLU A 330 48.90 -8.92 -14.69
CA GLU A 330 50.16 -8.46 -14.14
C GLU A 330 50.02 -7.74 -12.79
N GLY A 331 48.78 -7.60 -12.27
CA GLY A 331 48.48 -6.88 -11.02
C GLY A 331 48.50 -5.36 -11.16
N LYS A 332 48.51 -4.83 -12.37
CA LYS A 332 48.44 -3.37 -12.63
C LYS A 332 47.00 -2.88 -12.75
N PRO A 333 46.69 -1.68 -12.25
CA PRO A 333 45.36 -1.11 -12.32
C PRO A 333 45.01 -0.60 -13.71
N GLU A 334 43.87 -1.03 -14.22
CA GLU A 334 43.26 -0.58 -15.47
C GLU A 334 41.93 0.10 -15.16
N GLN A 335 41.71 1.28 -15.69
CA GLN A 335 40.44 1.99 -15.56
C GLN A 335 39.39 1.33 -16.44
N ARG A 336 38.31 0.86 -15.84
CA ARG A 336 37.21 0.24 -16.56
C ARG A 336 35.90 0.96 -16.31
N VAL A 337 35.28 1.43 -17.40
CA VAL A 337 33.94 2.03 -17.34
C VAL A 337 32.92 0.98 -16.96
N VAL A 338 32.02 1.31 -16.03
CA VAL A 338 30.95 0.44 -15.56
C VAL A 338 29.61 1.16 -15.66
N GLU A 339 28.59 0.37 -15.94
CA GLU A 339 27.20 0.80 -15.87
C GLU A 339 26.63 0.37 -14.50
N VAL A 340 26.38 1.36 -13.65
CA VAL A 340 25.83 1.11 -12.33
C VAL A 340 24.32 1.03 -12.39
N GLY A 341 23.74 0.13 -11.58
CA GLY A 341 22.31 0.00 -11.35
C GLY A 341 21.90 0.65 -10.04
N ASP A 342 20.88 0.07 -9.40
CA ASP A 342 20.46 0.45 -8.06
C ASP A 342 21.50 0.07 -7.01
N TRP A 343 21.33 0.57 -5.82
CA TRP A 343 22.16 0.19 -4.67
C TRP A 343 21.40 -0.73 -3.70
N GLN A 344 22.14 -1.53 -2.97
CA GLN A 344 21.62 -2.33 -1.86
C GLN A 344 22.55 -2.18 -0.66
N GLY A 345 22.09 -1.49 0.38
CA GLY A 345 22.96 -1.07 1.48
C GLY A 345 24.11 -0.22 0.97
N ASP A 346 25.35 -0.59 1.29
CA ASP A 346 26.55 0.13 0.89
C ASP A 346 27.15 -0.35 -0.45
N ASN A 347 26.38 -1.13 -1.23
CA ASN A 347 26.89 -1.71 -2.48
C ASN A 347 26.05 -1.26 -3.68
N TRP A 348 26.74 -1.06 -4.82
CA TRP A 348 26.14 -0.83 -6.13
C TRP A 348 25.97 -2.16 -6.88
N PHE A 349 24.83 -2.33 -7.53
CA PHE A 349 24.71 -3.34 -8.60
C PHE A 349 25.48 -2.84 -9.84
N ILE A 350 26.30 -3.69 -10.42
CA ILE A 350 26.98 -3.40 -11.67
C ILE A 350 26.30 -4.16 -12.79
N ASN A 351 25.63 -3.42 -13.68
CA ASN A 351 24.87 -3.99 -14.79
C ASN A 351 25.79 -4.40 -15.95
N LYS A 352 26.87 -3.61 -16.22
CA LYS A 352 27.86 -3.91 -17.27
C LYS A 352 29.25 -3.42 -16.88
N GLY A 353 30.25 -4.04 -17.49
CA GLY A 353 31.66 -3.61 -17.37
C GLY A 353 32.52 -4.47 -16.47
N LEU A 354 31.94 -5.33 -15.62
CA LEU A 354 32.68 -6.28 -14.78
C LEU A 354 32.25 -7.74 -15.07
N ARG A 355 33.17 -8.64 -14.78
CA ARG A 355 32.95 -10.10 -14.86
C ARG A 355 33.30 -10.76 -13.52
N ALA A 356 32.64 -11.85 -13.21
CA ALA A 356 32.99 -12.67 -12.05
C ALA A 356 34.44 -13.17 -12.16
N GLY A 357 35.17 -13.15 -11.06
CA GLY A 357 36.58 -13.52 -10.98
C GLY A 357 37.58 -12.37 -11.18
N GLU A 358 37.15 -11.22 -11.67
CA GLU A 358 38.00 -10.03 -11.77
C GLU A 358 38.32 -9.48 -10.38
N ARG A 359 39.53 -8.91 -10.23
CA ARG A 359 39.94 -8.24 -8.99
C ARG A 359 39.83 -6.75 -9.15
N ILE A 360 39.14 -6.09 -8.23
CA ILE A 360 38.93 -4.63 -8.26
C ILE A 360 39.51 -3.98 -7.01
N VAL A 361 39.95 -2.73 -7.15
CA VAL A 361 40.38 -1.90 -6.04
C VAL A 361 39.14 -1.37 -5.30
N VAL A 362 39.06 -1.60 -3.99
CA VAL A 362 37.93 -1.16 -3.15
C VAL A 362 38.30 0.06 -2.33
N ASP A 363 39.47 0.03 -1.66
CA ASP A 363 39.94 1.14 -0.84
C ASP A 363 41.19 1.75 -1.45
N GLY A 364 41.39 3.07 -1.28
CA GLY A 364 42.52 3.77 -1.84
C GLY A 364 42.39 4.09 -3.33
N ALA A 365 41.26 3.79 -3.96
CA ALA A 365 40.99 3.94 -5.40
C ALA A 365 41.28 5.37 -5.96
N ILE A 366 41.07 6.41 -5.16
CA ILE A 366 41.34 7.83 -5.57
C ILE A 366 42.80 8.10 -5.81
N ARG A 367 43.72 7.36 -5.19
CA ARG A 367 45.17 7.53 -5.29
C ARG A 367 45.81 6.70 -6.40
N VAL A 368 45.04 5.85 -7.04
CA VAL A 368 45.47 4.94 -8.09
C VAL A 368 45.66 5.70 -9.40
N THR A 369 46.75 5.41 -10.09
CA THR A 369 47.00 5.93 -11.45
C THR A 369 47.03 4.76 -12.44
N PRO A 370 46.61 4.96 -13.70
CA PRO A 370 46.61 3.90 -14.70
C PRO A 370 48.01 3.28 -14.88
N GLY A 371 48.09 1.94 -14.75
CA GLY A 371 49.32 1.17 -14.91
C GLY A 371 50.37 1.39 -13.84
N GLY A 372 50.10 2.23 -12.82
CA GLY A 372 51.05 2.52 -11.73
C GLY A 372 51.27 1.35 -10.78
N PRO A 373 52.36 1.35 -10.02
CA PRO A 373 52.60 0.32 -9.00
C PRO A 373 51.63 0.48 -7.83
N LEU A 374 51.14 -0.64 -7.29
CA LEU A 374 50.24 -0.69 -6.15
C LEU A 374 50.88 -1.49 -5.01
N ASN A 375 50.63 -1.07 -3.79
CA ASN A 375 50.86 -1.90 -2.60
C ASN A 375 49.53 -2.52 -2.16
N ILE A 376 49.27 -3.78 -2.49
CA ILE A 376 48.05 -4.49 -2.17
C ILE A 376 48.11 -4.95 -0.72
N VAL A 377 47.23 -4.41 0.10
CA VAL A 377 47.04 -4.81 1.46
C VAL A 377 45.83 -5.76 1.48
N ASP A 378 46.04 -7.04 1.65
CA ASP A 378 44.95 -7.99 1.81
C ASP A 378 44.30 -7.75 3.19
N THR A 379 43.04 -7.33 3.17
CA THR A 379 42.24 -7.28 4.40
C THR A 379 41.72 -8.68 4.68
N PRO A 380 42.11 -9.30 5.82
CA PRO A 380 41.51 -10.56 6.24
C PRO A 380 40.04 -10.26 6.57
N GLY A 381 39.08 -10.67 5.71
CA GLY A 381 37.68 -10.64 6.08
C GLY A 381 36.64 -10.09 5.12
N ALA A 382 36.96 -9.81 3.83
CA ALA A 382 35.94 -9.46 2.85
C ALA A 382 35.21 -10.68 2.24
N ALA A 383 35.33 -11.86 2.86
CA ALA A 383 34.54 -13.04 2.54
C ALA A 383 33.42 -13.16 3.58
N ALA A 384 32.19 -12.99 3.13
CA ALA A 384 30.96 -13.40 3.83
C ALA A 384 30.60 -12.71 5.16
N THR A 385 30.18 -11.43 5.10
CA THR A 385 29.24 -10.91 6.11
C THR A 385 27.84 -10.92 5.51
N GLY A 386 27.26 -12.10 5.48
CA GLY A 386 25.92 -12.36 4.98
C GLY A 386 25.33 -13.61 5.64
N ALA A 387 25.71 -13.87 6.89
CA ALA A 387 25.04 -14.85 7.73
C ALA A 387 24.28 -14.07 8.80
N ALA A 388 22.98 -14.24 8.77
CA ALA A 388 22.02 -13.73 9.73
C ALA A 388 22.52 -13.95 11.17
N ASN A 389 22.51 -12.89 11.94
CA ASN A 389 22.70 -12.93 13.37
C ASN A 389 21.38 -13.42 14.01
N GLU A 390 21.11 -14.71 13.93
CA GLU A 390 20.16 -15.38 14.82
C GLU A 390 20.84 -15.59 16.17
N GLN A 391 20.70 -14.64 17.06
CA GLN A 391 20.98 -14.91 18.47
C GLN A 391 19.79 -15.67 19.08
N PRO A 392 19.95 -16.83 19.66
CA PRO A 392 18.90 -17.49 20.42
C PRO A 392 18.66 -16.71 21.71
N VAL A 393 17.45 -16.23 21.89
CA VAL A 393 16.96 -15.71 23.17
C VAL A 393 17.06 -16.82 24.21
N LYS A 394 17.97 -16.69 25.16
CA LYS A 394 18.02 -17.51 26.34
C LYS A 394 16.74 -17.28 27.15
N ALA A 395 15.94 -18.33 27.26
CA ALA A 395 14.90 -18.44 28.25
C ALA A 395 15.57 -18.44 29.66
N ASN A 396 15.35 -17.35 30.38
CA ASN A 396 15.66 -17.30 31.82
C ASN A 396 14.44 -17.77 32.59
N GLY A 397 14.43 -19.02 32.96
CA GLY A 397 13.60 -19.54 34.04
C GLY A 397 14.05 -18.92 35.36
N GLY A 398 13.14 -18.30 36.04
CA GLY A 398 13.26 -17.76 37.40
C GLY A 398 11.99 -18.08 38.17
N GLU A 399 12.00 -19.27 38.79
CA GLU A 399 11.16 -19.54 39.97
C GLU A 399 11.50 -18.52 41.05
N ARG A 400 10.50 -17.99 41.70
CA ARG A 400 10.31 -17.87 43.14
C ARG A 400 9.28 -16.83 43.52
N GLN A 401 8.36 -17.31 44.19
CA GLN A 401 7.51 -17.08 45.37
C GLN A 401 6.19 -16.38 45.12
#